data_3f20389d9e30fb6b9864dcb475ce94ee
#
_entry.id   3f20389d9e30fb6b9864dcb475ce94ee
#
_cell.length_a   1.000
_cell.length_b   1.000
_cell.length_c   1.000
_cell.angle_alpha   90.00
_cell.angle_beta   90.00
_cell.angle_gamma   90.00
#
_symmetry.space_group_name_H-M   'P 1'
#
loop_
_entity.id
_entity.type
_entity.pdbx_description
1 polymer ?
#
loop_
_entity_poly.entity_id
_entity_poly.type
_entity_poly.pdbx_seq_one_letter_code
_entity_poly.pdbx_strand_id
1 'polypeptide(L)'
;NLNIEMKIPEGMDKAHISDYLEKMYYGNVQLFNEHKNQIVKYDAVLIDEIQDYHRSWMEIIKNFFRDPQGDYVLFGDVKQNIYGQPTLQKDVVTNVRSVNELKYCFRSDFKVRDLAQSFQKNVFGDKYDTDDFSENGSYDFFGQQQQKEGYINYMYLQDKDHIRSLYNIIRGNILNKAGNISPNDITILGFTTGLFRTFDAYYRYACREKTNSMLETIETMYMSNLNYIGKNNDKNPNTGWFNNITEHLKKKLFIKRTTLYDTDIIKLRQHIAILFTIYDLFVSYPENFRERLIEECDKCGISIDALIAFRKHYEEILTQFKKEVYNSNYKSIRDNKKLHFWMNSGTIKISTINSFKGWESE
;
A
#
# COMPACT_ATOMS: atom_id res chain seq x y z
N ASN A 1 21.50 -0.48 17.89
CA ASN A 1 21.52 -1.95 17.68
C ASN A 1 22.00 -2.62 18.96
N LEU A 2 21.05 -3.00 19.82
CA LEU A 2 21.35 -3.65 21.12
C LEU A 2 21.59 -5.16 20.96
N ASN A 3 21.55 -5.71 19.75
CA ASN A 3 21.65 -7.16 19.46
C ASN A 3 20.71 -8.04 20.32
N ILE A 4 19.54 -7.50 20.68
CA ILE A 4 18.53 -8.23 21.43
C ILE A 4 17.73 -9.09 20.46
N GLU A 5 17.77 -10.38 20.64
CA GLU A 5 16.94 -11.32 19.90
C GLU A 5 15.49 -11.25 20.41
N MET A 6 14.56 -10.79 19.57
CA MET A 6 13.15 -10.76 19.92
C MET A 6 12.54 -12.15 19.75
N LYS A 7 12.17 -12.78 20.86
CA LYS A 7 11.55 -14.11 20.90
C LYS A 7 10.04 -13.99 21.08
N ILE A 8 9.30 -14.56 20.15
CA ILE A 8 7.85 -14.66 20.23
C ILE A 8 7.52 -16.08 20.73
N PRO A 9 6.68 -16.25 21.76
CA PRO A 9 6.27 -17.57 22.23
C PRO A 9 5.61 -18.40 21.12
N GLU A 10 5.98 -19.69 21.06
CA GLU A 10 5.36 -20.61 20.12
C GLU A 10 3.86 -20.73 20.39
N GLY A 11 3.05 -20.71 19.32
CA GLY A 11 1.59 -20.82 19.41
C GLY A 11 0.85 -19.53 19.78
N MET A 12 1.54 -18.40 19.92
CA MET A 12 0.87 -17.12 20.18
C MET A 12 -0.01 -16.70 19.01
N ASP A 13 -1.25 -16.32 19.31
CA ASP A 13 -2.17 -15.77 18.31
C ASP A 13 -1.61 -14.47 17.72
N LYS A 14 -1.70 -14.33 16.41
CA LYS A 14 -1.20 -13.16 15.67
C LYS A 14 -1.81 -11.84 16.12
N ALA A 15 -3.06 -11.86 16.58
CA ALA A 15 -3.71 -10.68 17.13
C ALA A 15 -2.97 -10.13 18.37
N HIS A 16 -2.30 -10.98 19.12
CA HIS A 16 -1.61 -10.60 20.36
C HIS A 16 -0.09 -10.39 20.21
N ILE A 17 0.47 -10.68 19.02
CA ILE A 17 1.92 -10.53 18.80
C ILE A 17 2.33 -9.06 18.92
N SER A 18 1.55 -8.13 18.38
CA SER A 18 1.87 -6.70 18.44
C SER A 18 1.93 -6.20 19.88
N ASP A 19 0.90 -6.53 20.67
CA ASP A 19 0.83 -6.15 22.09
C ASP A 19 1.95 -6.79 22.91
N TYR A 20 2.28 -8.04 22.58
CA TYR A 20 3.40 -8.73 23.22
C TYR A 20 4.74 -8.05 22.94
N LEU A 21 5.02 -7.74 21.66
CA LEU A 21 6.25 -7.06 21.27
C LEU A 21 6.34 -5.65 21.87
N GLU A 22 5.22 -4.94 21.93
CA GLU A 22 5.15 -3.63 22.59
C GLU A 22 5.53 -3.75 24.07
N LYS A 23 4.89 -4.65 24.78
CA LYS A 23 5.11 -4.82 26.23
C LYS A 23 6.50 -5.35 26.57
N MET A 24 7.00 -6.30 25.80
CA MET A 24 8.27 -6.99 26.12
C MET A 24 9.51 -6.30 25.58
N TYR A 25 9.37 -5.54 24.50
CA TYR A 25 10.51 -4.95 23.79
C TYR A 25 10.37 -3.45 23.55
N TYR A 26 9.41 -3.00 22.76
CA TYR A 26 9.39 -1.65 22.25
C TYR A 26 9.06 -0.60 23.32
N GLY A 27 8.13 -0.90 24.22
CA GLY A 27 7.72 -0.04 25.34
C GLY A 27 8.37 -0.40 26.68
N ASN A 28 9.28 -1.37 26.70
CA ASN A 28 9.88 -1.86 27.94
C ASN A 28 11.06 -1.01 28.40
N VAL A 29 10.80 0.00 29.20
CA VAL A 29 11.81 0.92 29.75
C VAL A 29 12.90 0.18 30.55
N GLN A 30 12.54 -0.90 31.25
CA GLN A 30 13.51 -1.69 32.04
C GLN A 30 14.56 -2.35 31.13
N LEU A 31 14.16 -2.89 29.99
CA LEU A 31 15.05 -3.49 29.00
C LEU A 31 16.11 -2.46 28.53
N PHE A 32 15.71 -1.24 28.28
CA PHE A 32 16.63 -0.17 27.88
C PHE A 32 17.55 0.26 29.04
N ASN A 33 17.05 0.24 30.27
CA ASN A 33 17.85 0.51 31.45
C ASN A 33 18.99 -0.50 31.64
N GLU A 34 18.70 -1.79 31.45
CA GLU A 34 19.68 -2.87 31.56
C GLU A 34 20.80 -2.74 30.52
N HIS A 35 20.49 -2.17 29.36
CA HIS A 35 21.42 -2.01 28.24
C HIS A 35 21.94 -0.58 28.05
N LYS A 36 21.68 0.33 28.99
CA LYS A 36 21.96 1.77 28.84
C LYS A 36 23.41 2.12 28.46
N ASN A 37 24.37 1.32 28.89
CA ASN A 37 25.79 1.53 28.59
C ASN A 37 26.18 1.13 27.15
N GLN A 38 25.32 0.43 26.44
CA GLN A 38 25.51 -0.01 25.06
C GLN A 38 24.80 0.92 24.07
N ILE A 39 23.94 1.81 24.57
CA ILE A 39 23.14 2.71 23.73
C ILE A 39 23.97 3.90 23.34
N VAL A 40 24.10 4.14 22.04
CA VAL A 40 24.72 5.35 21.51
C VAL A 40 23.77 6.53 21.73
N LYS A 41 24.28 7.61 22.30
CA LYS A 41 23.53 8.87 22.48
C LYS A 41 23.82 9.80 21.33
N TYR A 42 22.81 10.61 21.00
CA TYR A 42 22.85 11.56 19.90
C TYR A 42 22.73 12.98 20.44
N ASP A 43 23.53 13.89 19.88
CA ASP A 43 23.52 15.33 20.23
C ASP A 43 22.24 16.03 19.77
N ALA A 44 21.56 15.48 18.77
CA ALA A 44 20.26 15.95 18.34
C ALA A 44 19.34 14.78 18.00
N VAL A 45 18.10 14.84 18.47
CA VAL A 45 17.03 13.88 18.15
C VAL A 45 15.84 14.66 17.61
N LEU A 46 15.50 14.38 16.35
CA LEU A 46 14.34 14.95 15.67
C LEU A 46 13.34 13.81 15.41
N ILE A 47 12.10 14.00 15.83
CA ILE A 47 11.04 13.02 15.64
C ILE A 47 9.90 13.70 14.89
N ASP A 48 9.55 13.11 13.75
CA ASP A 48 8.42 13.54 12.95
C ASP A 48 7.19 12.64 13.20
N GLU A 49 5.99 13.18 12.95
CA GLU A 49 4.71 12.47 13.11
C GLU A 49 4.51 11.89 14.52
N ILE A 50 4.81 12.69 15.56
CA ILE A 50 4.79 12.21 16.96
C ILE A 50 3.44 11.63 17.41
N GLN A 51 2.33 12.01 16.77
CA GLN A 51 1.00 11.47 17.05
C GLN A 51 0.88 9.96 16.73
N ASP A 52 1.83 9.40 15.97
CA ASP A 52 1.88 7.97 15.63
C ASP A 52 2.71 7.16 16.63
N TYR A 53 3.37 7.82 17.59
CA TYR A 53 4.24 7.16 18.56
C TYR A 53 3.50 6.86 19.87
N HIS A 54 3.78 5.70 20.46
CA HIS A 54 3.41 5.42 21.84
C HIS A 54 4.21 6.32 22.80
N ARG A 55 3.57 6.71 23.89
CA ARG A 55 4.22 7.54 24.92
C ARG A 55 5.48 6.86 25.49
N SER A 56 5.44 5.56 25.72
CA SER A 56 6.58 4.76 26.16
C SER A 56 7.79 4.90 25.24
N TRP A 57 7.57 4.93 23.92
CA TRP A 57 8.64 5.09 22.94
C TRP A 57 9.29 6.48 23.03
N MET A 58 8.47 7.51 23.18
CA MET A 58 8.96 8.88 23.34
C MET A 58 9.82 9.02 24.62
N GLU A 59 9.39 8.40 25.71
CA GLU A 59 10.14 8.38 26.96
C GLU A 59 11.47 7.61 26.79
N ILE A 60 11.45 6.47 26.12
CA ILE A 60 12.65 5.68 25.82
C ILE A 60 13.62 6.48 24.96
N ILE A 61 13.16 7.07 23.86
CA ILE A 61 14.01 7.85 22.97
C ILE A 61 14.64 9.02 23.71
N LYS A 62 13.86 9.77 24.48
CA LYS A 62 14.32 10.94 25.24
C LYS A 62 15.35 10.57 26.30
N ASN A 63 15.14 9.49 27.06
CA ASN A 63 15.95 9.15 28.21
C ASN A 63 17.20 8.33 27.85
N PHE A 64 17.16 7.54 26.80
CA PHE A 64 18.24 6.61 26.48
C PHE A 64 19.05 7.00 25.24
N PHE A 65 18.41 7.58 24.22
CA PHE A 65 19.07 7.87 22.96
C PHE A 65 19.54 9.31 22.81
N ARG A 66 18.97 10.24 23.56
CA ARG A 66 19.36 11.65 23.52
C ARG A 66 20.47 11.92 24.54
N ASP A 67 21.50 12.69 24.15
CA ASP A 67 22.41 13.28 25.09
C ASP A 67 21.67 14.24 26.04
N PRO A 68 21.94 14.28 27.35
CA PRO A 68 21.27 15.20 28.29
C PRO A 68 21.32 16.68 27.87
N GLN A 69 22.39 17.09 27.19
CA GLN A 69 22.57 18.46 26.68
C GLN A 69 22.13 18.60 25.21
N GLY A 70 21.77 17.49 24.56
CA GLY A 70 21.42 17.45 23.15
C GLY A 70 20.05 18.05 22.84
N ASP A 71 19.86 18.43 21.62
CA ASP A 71 18.60 18.96 21.10
C ASP A 71 17.53 17.89 21.02
N TYR A 72 16.26 18.28 21.26
CA TYR A 72 15.11 17.41 21.16
C TYR A 72 13.96 18.14 20.48
N VAL A 73 13.74 17.84 19.21
CA VAL A 73 12.76 18.54 18.37
C VAL A 73 11.70 17.54 17.92
N LEU A 74 10.44 17.90 18.13
CA LEU A 74 9.29 17.07 17.85
C LEU A 74 8.37 17.79 16.88
N PHE A 75 7.98 17.09 15.82
CA PHE A 75 7.00 17.55 14.84
C PHE A 75 5.78 16.65 14.89
N GLY A 76 4.58 17.23 14.81
CA GLY A 76 3.37 16.43 14.79
C GLY A 76 2.10 17.25 14.72
N ASP A 77 1.03 16.57 14.34
CA ASP A 77 -0.32 17.11 14.28
C ASP A 77 -1.29 16.09 14.85
N VAL A 78 -1.83 16.36 16.03
CA VAL A 78 -2.78 15.46 16.71
C VAL A 78 -4.03 15.16 15.89
N LYS A 79 -4.37 16.04 14.93
CA LYS A 79 -5.51 15.88 14.03
C LYS A 79 -5.26 14.83 12.94
N GLN A 80 -4.00 14.46 12.72
CA GLN A 80 -3.58 13.42 11.77
C GLN A 80 -3.39 12.03 12.41
N ASN A 81 -3.93 11.81 13.61
CA ASN A 81 -3.89 10.52 14.28
C ASN A 81 -4.83 9.50 13.62
N ILE A 82 -4.44 8.97 12.48
CA ILE A 82 -5.22 7.98 11.71
C ILE A 82 -5.09 6.55 12.25
N TYR A 83 -4.11 6.29 13.12
CA TYR A 83 -3.89 4.98 13.74
C TYR A 83 -4.63 4.79 15.06
N GLY A 84 -5.38 5.82 15.51
CA GLY A 84 -6.20 5.73 16.71
C GLY A 84 -5.37 5.55 17.99
N GLN A 85 -4.12 5.99 18.00
CA GLN A 85 -3.32 5.98 19.22
C GLN A 85 -4.07 6.76 20.30
N PRO A 86 -4.10 6.29 21.56
CA PRO A 86 -4.79 6.97 22.64
C PRO A 86 -4.12 8.30 22.92
N THR A 87 -4.55 9.33 22.22
CA THR A 87 -4.26 10.71 22.52
C THR A 87 -5.34 11.18 23.49
N LEU A 88 -5.03 11.22 24.76
CA LEU A 88 -5.79 12.03 25.71
C LEU A 88 -5.69 13.49 25.25
N GLN A 89 -6.73 14.26 25.38
CA GLN A 89 -7.03 15.58 24.79
C GLN A 89 -5.92 16.67 24.76
N LYS A 90 -4.76 16.42 25.33
CA LYS A 90 -3.58 17.30 25.32
C LYS A 90 -2.26 16.53 25.23
N ASP A 91 -2.31 15.27 24.84
CA ASP A 91 -1.24 14.33 25.11
C ASP A 91 -0.46 13.88 23.88
N VAL A 92 0.07 14.82 23.20
CA VAL A 92 1.49 14.70 22.98
C VAL A 92 2.14 15.46 24.16
N VAL A 93 2.16 14.84 25.34
CA VAL A 93 2.89 15.39 26.48
C VAL A 93 4.36 15.24 26.18
N THR A 94 4.85 16.21 25.46
CA THR A 94 6.22 16.23 24.95
C THR A 94 7.20 16.64 26.02
N ASN A 95 6.75 17.19 27.14
CA ASN A 95 7.64 17.84 28.11
C ASN A 95 8.72 18.73 27.45
N VAL A 96 8.42 19.29 26.28
CA VAL A 96 9.26 20.28 25.62
C VAL A 96 8.97 21.67 26.20
N ARG A 97 10.01 22.51 26.30
CA ARG A 97 9.91 23.81 26.96
C ARG A 97 9.17 24.86 26.13
N SER A 98 9.11 24.70 24.83
CA SER A 98 8.43 25.63 23.92
C SER A 98 7.68 24.86 22.82
N VAL A 99 6.53 25.37 22.45
CA VAL A 99 5.72 24.90 21.34
C VAL A 99 5.59 26.02 20.33
N ASN A 100 5.95 25.76 19.08
CA ASN A 100 5.74 26.68 17.97
C ASN A 100 4.73 26.05 17.00
N GLU A 101 3.72 26.81 16.63
CA GLU A 101 2.75 26.41 15.64
C GLU A 101 3.18 26.84 14.24
N LEU A 102 3.13 25.92 13.29
CA LEU A 102 3.34 26.21 11.88
C LEU A 102 2.03 26.72 11.30
N LYS A 103 1.95 28.04 11.04
CA LYS A 103 0.70 28.73 10.66
C LYS A 103 0.46 28.80 9.16
N TYR A 104 1.43 28.42 8.34
CA TYR A 104 1.33 28.55 6.88
C TYR A 104 1.20 27.19 6.22
N CYS A 105 0.28 27.09 5.25
CA CYS A 105 0.15 25.91 4.41
C CYS A 105 0.89 26.15 3.08
N PHE A 106 2.00 25.44 2.88
CA PHE A 106 2.80 25.52 1.65
C PHE A 106 2.48 24.41 0.65
N ARG A 107 1.78 23.37 1.08
CA ARG A 107 1.57 22.13 0.31
C ARG A 107 0.28 22.15 -0.50
N SER A 108 -0.81 22.60 0.07
CA SER A 108 -2.14 22.46 -0.50
C SER A 108 -2.65 23.74 -1.12
N ASP A 109 -3.32 23.62 -2.25
CA ASP A 109 -4.13 24.69 -2.81
C ASP A 109 -5.17 25.21 -1.80
N PHE A 110 -5.56 26.48 -1.95
CA PHE A 110 -6.46 27.13 -0.99
C PHE A 110 -7.85 26.42 -0.94
N LYS A 111 -8.39 25.92 -2.05
CA LYS A 111 -9.68 25.21 -2.07
C LYS A 111 -9.61 23.88 -1.32
N VAL A 112 -8.50 23.15 -1.49
CA VAL A 112 -8.26 21.90 -0.75
C VAL A 112 -8.12 22.18 0.75
N ARG A 113 -7.38 23.22 1.08
CA ARG A 113 -7.23 23.70 2.47
C ARG A 113 -8.58 24.07 3.08
N ASP A 114 -9.37 24.90 2.38
CA ASP A 114 -10.67 25.37 2.87
C ASP A 114 -11.67 24.21 3.05
N LEU A 115 -11.61 23.22 2.16
CA LEU A 115 -12.39 21.98 2.34
C LEU A 115 -11.94 21.23 3.60
N ALA A 116 -10.63 21.07 3.81
CA ALA A 116 -10.08 20.40 4.98
C ALA A 116 -10.45 21.12 6.29
N GLN A 117 -10.37 22.45 6.31
CA GLN A 117 -10.80 23.26 7.47
C GLN A 117 -12.30 23.13 7.73
N SER A 118 -13.12 23.22 6.70
CA SER A 118 -14.57 23.04 6.82
C SER A 118 -14.92 21.67 7.35
N PHE A 119 -14.22 20.64 6.89
CA PHE A 119 -14.37 19.29 7.40
C PHE A 119 -13.96 19.19 8.88
N GLN A 120 -12.81 19.73 9.26
CA GLN A 120 -12.36 19.76 10.67
C GLN A 120 -13.39 20.43 11.55
N LYS A 121 -13.87 21.61 11.17
CA LYS A 121 -14.83 22.39 11.94
C LYS A 121 -16.17 21.66 12.11
N ASN A 122 -16.65 21.01 11.06
CA ASN A 122 -17.97 20.37 11.09
C ASN A 122 -17.94 18.98 11.75
N VAL A 123 -16.80 18.26 11.66
CA VAL A 123 -16.71 16.87 12.15
C VAL A 123 -16.01 16.78 13.50
N PHE A 124 -15.06 17.67 13.76
CA PHE A 124 -14.17 17.60 14.93
C PHE A 124 -14.12 18.88 15.75
N GLY A 125 -15.00 19.85 15.47
CA GLY A 125 -14.99 21.16 16.15
C GLY A 125 -15.12 21.09 17.67
N ASP A 126 -15.82 20.06 18.18
CA ASP A 126 -15.97 19.81 19.61
C ASP A 126 -14.75 19.11 20.23
N LYS A 127 -13.89 18.53 19.40
CA LYS A 127 -12.75 17.70 19.85
C LYS A 127 -11.39 18.43 19.77
N TYR A 128 -11.23 19.26 18.77
CA TYR A 128 -9.97 19.94 18.51
C TYR A 128 -10.19 21.45 18.26
N ASP A 129 -9.25 22.26 18.69
CA ASP A 129 -9.18 23.65 18.22
C ASP A 129 -8.96 23.63 16.70
N THR A 130 -9.77 24.35 15.97
CA THR A 130 -9.65 24.44 14.51
C THR A 130 -8.58 25.44 14.15
N ASP A 131 -7.68 25.07 13.23
CA ASP A 131 -6.69 26.00 12.68
C ASP A 131 -7.40 27.07 11.85
N ASP A 132 -7.08 28.32 12.07
CA ASP A 132 -7.54 29.41 11.22
C ASP A 132 -6.41 29.85 10.28
N PHE A 133 -6.46 29.37 9.05
CA PHE A 133 -5.55 29.78 7.99
C PHE A 133 -6.14 30.87 7.08
N SER A 134 -7.30 31.43 7.44
CA SER A 134 -8.06 32.34 6.58
C SER A 134 -7.30 33.61 6.23
N GLU A 135 -6.44 34.09 7.14
CA GLU A 135 -5.65 35.30 6.93
C GLU A 135 -4.32 35.04 6.19
N ASN A 136 -3.89 33.78 6.14
CA ASN A 136 -2.62 33.40 5.57
C ASN A 136 -2.86 32.65 4.27
N GLY A 137 -2.68 33.31 3.13
CA GLY A 137 -2.79 32.68 1.81
C GLY A 137 -1.93 31.41 1.71
N SER A 138 -2.21 30.57 0.72
CA SER A 138 -1.29 29.48 0.36
C SER A 138 -0.07 30.09 -0.28
N TYR A 139 1.12 29.77 0.24
CA TYR A 139 2.39 30.25 -0.26
C TYR A 139 3.17 29.09 -0.87
N ASP A 140 3.96 29.39 -1.90
CA ASP A 140 4.95 28.43 -2.37
C ASP A 140 6.18 28.39 -1.41
N PHE A 141 7.09 27.48 -1.66
CA PHE A 141 8.31 27.34 -0.86
C PHE A 141 9.18 28.62 -0.83
N PHE A 142 9.01 29.52 -1.81
CA PHE A 142 9.72 30.79 -1.90
C PHE A 142 8.93 31.97 -1.29
N GLY A 143 7.80 31.69 -0.65
CA GLY A 143 6.96 32.71 0.00
C GLY A 143 6.11 33.51 -0.98
N GLN A 144 5.95 33.07 -2.23
CA GLN A 144 5.04 33.66 -3.20
C GLN A 144 3.64 33.07 -3.02
N GLN A 145 2.63 33.91 -3.08
CA GLN A 145 1.25 33.45 -3.00
C GLN A 145 0.93 32.52 -4.17
N GLN A 146 0.50 31.31 -3.88
CA GLN A 146 0.09 30.37 -4.93
C GLN A 146 -1.13 30.90 -5.67
N GLN A 147 -0.97 31.12 -6.97
CA GLN A 147 -2.05 31.56 -7.86
C GLN A 147 -2.77 30.38 -8.55
N LYS A 148 -2.31 29.13 -8.35
CA LYS A 148 -2.97 27.97 -8.95
C LYS A 148 -4.32 27.73 -8.27
N GLU A 149 -5.40 27.90 -8.99
CA GLU A 149 -6.73 27.50 -8.55
C GLU A 149 -6.85 25.99 -8.64
N GLY A 150 -6.82 25.31 -7.49
CA GLY A 150 -7.18 23.91 -7.40
C GLY A 150 -8.64 23.68 -7.75
N TYR A 151 -8.98 22.46 -8.11
CA TYR A 151 -10.33 22.07 -8.45
C TYR A 151 -10.75 20.87 -7.59
N ILE A 152 -11.89 21.00 -6.89
CA ILE A 152 -12.47 19.92 -6.08
C ILE A 152 -13.79 19.52 -6.74
N ASN A 153 -13.93 18.23 -7.03
CA ASN A 153 -15.16 17.67 -7.55
C ASN A 153 -15.63 16.51 -6.67
N TYR A 154 -16.83 16.65 -6.13
CA TYR A 154 -17.48 15.58 -5.37
C TYR A 154 -18.46 14.85 -6.29
N MET A 155 -18.29 13.53 -6.40
CA MET A 155 -19.16 12.67 -7.18
C MET A 155 -19.73 11.56 -6.33
N TYR A 156 -21.06 11.49 -6.25
CA TYR A 156 -21.76 10.38 -5.65
C TYR A 156 -22.10 9.36 -6.73
N LEU A 157 -21.55 8.15 -6.60
CA LEU A 157 -21.81 7.06 -7.52
C LEU A 157 -22.92 6.18 -6.95
N GLN A 158 -24.10 6.20 -7.58
CA GLN A 158 -25.22 5.32 -7.23
C GLN A 158 -25.03 3.91 -7.79
N ASP A 159 -24.24 3.79 -8.83
CA ASP A 159 -24.01 2.52 -9.53
C ASP A 159 -23.12 1.59 -8.69
N LYS A 160 -23.44 0.30 -8.72
CA LYS A 160 -22.63 -0.73 -8.06
C LYS A 160 -21.27 -0.95 -8.73
N ASP A 161 -21.12 -0.47 -9.97
CA ASP A 161 -19.90 -0.61 -10.76
C ASP A 161 -18.92 0.56 -10.52
N HIS A 162 -18.41 0.64 -9.31
CA HIS A 162 -17.46 1.69 -8.92
C HIS A 162 -16.14 1.63 -9.73
N ILE A 163 -15.73 0.44 -10.17
CA ILE A 163 -14.47 0.24 -10.90
C ILE A 163 -14.55 0.88 -12.28
N ARG A 164 -15.59 0.57 -13.06
CA ARG A 164 -15.79 1.13 -14.40
C ARG A 164 -16.04 2.62 -14.34
N SER A 165 -16.80 3.07 -13.36
CA SER A 165 -17.05 4.49 -13.15
C SER A 165 -15.77 5.26 -12.85
N LEU A 166 -14.93 4.75 -11.94
CA LEU A 166 -13.62 5.35 -11.64
C LEU A 166 -12.70 5.36 -12.87
N TYR A 167 -12.65 4.25 -13.62
CA TYR A 167 -11.89 4.18 -14.87
C TYR A 167 -12.33 5.25 -15.87
N ASN A 168 -13.64 5.40 -16.08
CA ASN A 168 -14.19 6.38 -17.02
C ASN A 168 -13.91 7.83 -16.58
N ILE A 169 -13.97 8.11 -15.26
CA ILE A 169 -13.61 9.42 -14.72
C ILE A 169 -12.15 9.73 -15.05
N ILE A 170 -11.25 8.81 -14.78
CA ILE A 170 -9.81 9.05 -14.98
C ILE A 170 -9.49 9.18 -16.47
N ARG A 171 -9.90 8.22 -17.29
CA ARG A 171 -9.59 8.23 -18.74
C ARG A 171 -10.38 9.29 -19.49
N GLY A 172 -11.70 9.37 -19.26
CA GLY A 172 -12.60 10.22 -20.02
C GLY A 172 -12.58 11.68 -19.59
N ASN A 173 -12.55 11.95 -18.28
CA ASN A 173 -12.70 13.31 -17.77
C ASN A 173 -11.37 13.97 -17.38
N ILE A 174 -10.39 13.22 -16.93
CA ILE A 174 -9.10 13.76 -16.47
C ILE A 174 -8.09 13.70 -17.62
N LEU A 175 -7.63 12.50 -18.00
CA LEU A 175 -6.53 12.35 -18.95
C LEU A 175 -6.88 12.84 -20.38
N ASN A 176 -8.10 12.64 -20.84
CA ASN A 176 -8.49 13.03 -22.19
C ASN A 176 -8.89 14.50 -22.33
N LYS A 177 -9.29 15.17 -21.25
CA LYS A 177 -9.79 16.55 -21.29
C LYS A 177 -8.84 17.58 -20.71
N ALA A 178 -8.03 17.21 -19.73
CA ALA A 178 -7.06 18.11 -19.12
C ALA A 178 -5.72 17.96 -19.85
N GLY A 179 -5.47 18.78 -20.84
CA GLY A 179 -4.31 18.66 -21.73
C GLY A 179 -2.92 18.73 -21.07
N ASN A 180 -2.85 18.98 -19.76
CA ASN A 180 -1.59 19.11 -19.03
C ASN A 180 -1.43 18.07 -17.89
N ILE A 181 -2.36 17.12 -17.76
CA ILE A 181 -2.28 16.09 -16.72
C ILE A 181 -1.78 14.79 -17.33
N SER A 182 -0.68 14.27 -16.83
CA SER A 182 -0.14 12.97 -17.20
C SER A 182 -0.57 11.88 -16.21
N PRO A 183 -0.51 10.60 -16.59
CA PRO A 183 -0.80 9.52 -15.65
C PRO A 183 0.03 9.56 -14.37
N ASN A 184 1.26 10.07 -14.43
CA ASN A 184 2.15 10.18 -13.27
C ASN A 184 1.68 11.21 -12.22
N ASP A 185 0.86 12.19 -12.65
CA ASP A 185 0.33 13.23 -11.78
C ASP A 185 -0.92 12.77 -11.02
N ILE A 186 -1.41 11.54 -11.29
CA ILE A 186 -2.62 10.99 -10.70
C ILE A 186 -2.26 9.99 -9.62
N THR A 187 -2.75 10.25 -8.40
CA THR A 187 -2.70 9.30 -7.30
C THR A 187 -4.11 8.96 -6.83
N ILE A 188 -4.42 7.66 -6.75
CA ILE A 188 -5.69 7.14 -6.30
C ILE A 188 -5.53 6.63 -4.87
N LEU A 189 -6.32 7.18 -3.96
CA LEU A 189 -6.28 6.86 -2.54
C LEU A 189 -7.62 6.32 -2.05
N GLY A 190 -7.60 5.39 -1.11
CA GLY A 190 -8.80 4.90 -0.43
C GLY A 190 -8.51 4.01 0.77
N PHE A 191 -9.57 3.49 1.38
CA PHE A 191 -9.48 2.75 2.64
C PHE A 191 -9.25 1.25 2.45
N THR A 192 -9.80 0.66 1.38
CA THR A 192 -9.81 -0.80 1.21
C THR A 192 -8.90 -1.27 0.09
N THR A 193 -8.15 -2.33 0.36
CA THR A 193 -7.20 -2.89 -0.61
C THR A 193 -7.90 -3.66 -1.73
N GLY A 194 -9.05 -4.29 -1.46
CA GLY A 194 -9.76 -5.12 -2.42
C GLY A 194 -10.20 -4.35 -3.68
N LEU A 195 -10.88 -3.21 -3.48
CA LEU A 195 -11.31 -2.33 -4.57
C LEU A 195 -10.12 -1.92 -5.46
N PHE A 196 -9.01 -1.56 -4.84
CA PHE A 196 -7.84 -1.08 -5.58
C PHE A 196 -7.11 -2.15 -6.36
N ARG A 197 -7.06 -3.38 -5.86
CA ARG A 197 -6.51 -4.49 -6.64
C ARG A 197 -7.34 -4.76 -7.89
N THR A 198 -8.65 -4.71 -7.75
CA THR A 198 -9.56 -4.89 -8.90
C THR A 198 -9.44 -3.73 -9.86
N PHE A 199 -9.40 -2.48 -9.37
CA PHE A 199 -9.20 -1.30 -10.22
C PHE A 199 -7.84 -1.34 -10.92
N ASP A 200 -6.76 -1.65 -10.22
CA ASP A 200 -5.42 -1.80 -10.79
C ASP A 200 -5.41 -2.78 -11.95
N ALA A 201 -5.99 -3.97 -11.75
CA ALA A 201 -6.10 -4.96 -12.80
C ALA A 201 -6.97 -4.46 -13.96
N TYR A 202 -8.14 -3.91 -13.66
CA TYR A 202 -9.04 -3.36 -14.67
C TYR A 202 -8.33 -2.30 -15.53
N TYR A 203 -7.71 -1.31 -14.90
CA TYR A 203 -7.01 -0.22 -15.59
C TYR A 203 -5.90 -0.76 -16.50
N ARG A 204 -5.02 -1.61 -15.94
CA ARG A 204 -3.86 -2.17 -16.68
C ARG A 204 -4.28 -2.95 -17.92
N TYR A 205 -5.31 -3.75 -17.81
CA TYR A 205 -5.73 -4.62 -18.91
C TYR A 205 -6.70 -3.92 -19.89
N ALA A 206 -7.45 -2.93 -19.46
CA ALA A 206 -8.32 -2.16 -20.34
C ALA A 206 -7.54 -1.18 -21.23
N CYS A 207 -6.55 -0.46 -20.69
CA CYS A 207 -5.77 0.52 -21.48
C CYS A 207 -4.38 0.04 -21.88
N ARG A 208 -3.98 -1.18 -21.50
CA ARG A 208 -2.64 -1.78 -21.76
C ARG A 208 -1.50 -0.92 -21.19
N GLU A 209 -1.77 -0.20 -20.13
CA GLU A 209 -0.79 0.63 -19.42
C GLU A 209 -0.38 -0.01 -18.09
N LYS A 210 0.78 0.37 -17.59
CA LYS A 210 1.22 -0.01 -16.25
C LYS A 210 0.65 0.93 -15.21
N THR A 211 0.57 0.48 -13.99
CA THR A 211 0.27 1.28 -12.81
C THR A 211 1.40 1.12 -11.81
N ASN A 212 1.52 2.05 -10.87
CA ASN A 212 2.42 1.93 -9.74
C ASN A 212 1.59 1.84 -8.46
N SER A 213 1.61 0.69 -7.80
CA SER A 213 0.80 0.43 -6.62
C SER A 213 1.66 0.06 -5.42
N MET A 214 1.36 0.62 -4.25
CA MET A 214 1.93 0.16 -2.98
C MET A 214 1.37 -1.18 -2.52
N LEU A 215 0.34 -1.68 -3.20
CA LEU A 215 -0.32 -2.93 -2.87
C LEU A 215 0.17 -4.06 -3.77
N GLU A 216 0.05 -5.28 -3.30
CA GLU A 216 0.14 -6.45 -4.15
C GLU A 216 -1.00 -6.44 -5.18
N THR A 217 -0.67 -6.61 -6.45
CA THR A 217 -1.66 -6.74 -7.52
C THR A 217 -2.26 -8.15 -7.53
N ILE A 218 -3.44 -8.32 -8.14
CA ILE A 218 -4.06 -9.65 -8.31
C ILE A 218 -3.08 -10.61 -8.99
N GLU A 219 -2.38 -10.14 -10.01
CA GLU A 219 -1.36 -10.90 -10.74
C GLU A 219 -0.19 -11.34 -9.83
N THR A 220 0.33 -10.44 -8.99
CA THR A 220 1.40 -10.79 -8.04
C THR A 220 0.92 -11.75 -6.95
N MET A 221 -0.34 -11.71 -6.57
CA MET A 221 -0.95 -12.67 -5.66
C MET A 221 -1.02 -14.07 -6.30
N TYR A 222 -1.47 -14.16 -7.54
CA TYR A 222 -1.46 -15.43 -8.27
C TYR A 222 -0.04 -15.99 -8.43
N MET A 223 0.92 -15.14 -8.78
CA MET A 223 2.33 -15.54 -8.86
C MET A 223 2.85 -16.12 -7.54
N SER A 224 2.57 -15.46 -6.43
CA SER A 224 2.98 -15.92 -5.10
C SER A 224 2.37 -17.27 -4.75
N ASN A 225 1.07 -17.45 -5.01
CA ASN A 225 0.35 -18.69 -4.76
C ASN A 225 0.87 -19.84 -5.64
N LEU A 226 1.10 -19.58 -6.93
CA LEU A 226 1.66 -20.56 -7.87
C LEU A 226 3.09 -20.97 -7.48
N ASN A 227 3.89 -20.02 -6.96
CA ASN A 227 5.21 -20.33 -6.44
C ASN A 227 5.15 -21.24 -5.21
N TYR A 228 4.21 -20.98 -4.30
CA TYR A 228 4.00 -21.81 -3.12
C TYR A 228 3.54 -23.23 -3.49
N ILE A 229 2.53 -23.35 -4.36
CA ILE A 229 2.03 -24.62 -4.86
C ILE A 229 3.17 -25.40 -5.52
N GLY A 230 3.97 -24.75 -6.38
CA GLY A 230 5.07 -25.39 -7.08
C GLY A 230 6.18 -25.91 -6.18
N LYS A 231 6.49 -25.23 -5.07
CA LYS A 231 7.48 -25.68 -4.07
C LYS A 231 7.00 -26.87 -3.23
N ASN A 232 5.70 -27.03 -3.07
CA ASN A 232 5.09 -28.09 -2.26
C ASN A 232 4.45 -29.19 -3.12
N ASN A 233 4.78 -29.23 -4.42
CA ASN A 233 4.20 -30.12 -5.40
C ASN A 233 4.42 -31.60 -5.10
N ASP A 234 5.58 -31.95 -4.57
CA ASP A 234 5.94 -33.35 -4.25
C ASP A 234 5.07 -33.95 -3.14
N LYS A 235 4.33 -33.13 -2.41
CA LYS A 235 3.43 -33.53 -1.31
C LYS A 235 1.98 -33.74 -1.73
N ASN A 236 1.62 -33.42 -2.99
CA ASN A 236 0.23 -33.47 -3.45
C ASN A 236 0.08 -34.20 -4.79
N PRO A 237 -0.59 -35.36 -4.81
CA PRO A 237 -0.75 -36.19 -6.03
C PRO A 237 -1.62 -35.53 -7.13
N ASN A 238 -2.33 -34.44 -6.83
CA ASN A 238 -3.25 -33.80 -7.78
C ASN A 238 -2.60 -32.71 -8.65
N THR A 239 -1.29 -32.71 -8.83
CA THR A 239 -0.57 -31.68 -9.59
C THR A 239 -0.39 -31.97 -11.06
N GLY A 240 -0.93 -33.09 -11.57
CA GLY A 240 -0.85 -33.45 -12.97
C GLY A 240 -1.38 -32.37 -13.94
N TRP A 241 -2.40 -31.62 -13.52
CA TRP A 241 -2.94 -30.50 -14.28
C TRP A 241 -1.93 -29.35 -14.46
N PHE A 242 -1.13 -29.03 -13.42
CA PHE A 242 -0.10 -28.00 -13.49
C PHE A 242 0.99 -28.38 -14.48
N ASN A 243 1.37 -29.66 -14.52
CA ASN A 243 2.31 -30.18 -15.49
C ASN A 243 1.75 -30.13 -16.93
N ASN A 244 0.47 -30.43 -17.12
CA ASN A 244 -0.17 -30.36 -18.43
C ASN A 244 -0.20 -28.94 -18.99
N ILE A 245 -0.57 -27.93 -18.17
CA ILE A 245 -0.55 -26.53 -18.58
C ILE A 245 0.87 -26.06 -18.86
N THR A 246 1.81 -26.47 -18.02
CA THR A 246 3.21 -26.09 -18.14
C THR A 246 3.79 -26.62 -19.44
N GLU A 247 3.51 -27.86 -19.80
CA GLU A 247 3.94 -28.45 -21.08
C GLU A 247 3.29 -27.76 -22.29
N HIS A 248 2.03 -27.38 -22.20
CA HIS A 248 1.35 -26.66 -23.28
C HIS A 248 1.94 -25.25 -23.49
N LEU A 249 2.16 -24.50 -22.41
CA LEU A 249 2.79 -23.19 -22.44
C LEU A 249 4.26 -23.25 -22.89
N LYS A 250 5.01 -24.26 -22.52
CA LYS A 250 6.38 -24.50 -23.03
C LYS A 250 6.43 -24.53 -24.56
N LYS A 251 5.52 -25.27 -25.19
CA LYS A 251 5.47 -25.37 -26.65
C LYS A 251 5.21 -24.03 -27.31
N LYS A 252 4.29 -23.23 -26.74
CA LYS A 252 3.90 -21.93 -27.30
C LYS A 252 4.92 -20.83 -27.03
N LEU A 253 5.59 -20.84 -25.90
CA LEU A 253 6.64 -19.89 -25.56
C LEU A 253 8.01 -20.25 -26.16
N PHE A 254 8.04 -21.23 -27.07
CA PHE A 254 9.26 -21.74 -27.75
C PHE A 254 10.38 -22.17 -26.77
N ILE A 255 10.01 -22.64 -25.57
CA ILE A 255 10.97 -23.21 -24.63
C ILE A 255 11.31 -24.62 -25.08
N LYS A 256 12.35 -24.77 -25.89
CA LYS A 256 12.79 -26.04 -26.50
C LYS A 256 13.53 -27.00 -25.55
N ARG A 257 13.78 -26.59 -24.32
CA ARG A 257 14.63 -27.32 -23.37
C ARG A 257 13.84 -28.40 -22.64
N THR A 258 14.43 -29.57 -22.51
CA THR A 258 13.89 -30.67 -21.69
C THR A 258 13.93 -30.36 -20.20
N THR A 259 14.96 -29.64 -19.75
CA THR A 259 15.13 -29.17 -18.36
C THR A 259 14.80 -27.69 -18.28
N LEU A 260 13.83 -27.33 -17.44
CA LEU A 260 13.47 -25.92 -17.20
C LEU A 260 14.44 -25.30 -16.22
N TYR A 261 14.92 -24.09 -16.55
CA TYR A 261 15.58 -23.24 -15.58
C TYR A 261 14.55 -22.49 -14.72
N ASP A 262 14.94 -22.01 -13.56
CA ASP A 262 14.07 -21.22 -12.67
C ASP A 262 13.44 -20.03 -13.38
N THR A 263 14.16 -19.38 -14.29
CA THR A 263 13.65 -18.27 -15.11
C THR A 263 12.50 -18.68 -16.03
N ASP A 264 12.52 -19.89 -16.57
CA ASP A 264 11.46 -20.41 -17.44
C ASP A 264 10.22 -20.74 -16.63
N ILE A 265 10.39 -21.33 -15.46
CA ILE A 265 9.30 -21.60 -14.51
C ILE A 265 8.63 -20.30 -14.07
N ILE A 266 9.39 -19.26 -13.77
CA ILE A 266 8.86 -17.94 -13.40
C ILE A 266 8.03 -17.37 -14.54
N LYS A 267 8.53 -17.41 -15.78
CA LYS A 267 7.78 -16.93 -16.96
C LYS A 267 6.47 -17.69 -17.16
N LEU A 268 6.49 -19.03 -17.04
CA LEU A 268 5.28 -19.84 -17.15
C LEU A 268 4.23 -19.47 -16.10
N ARG A 269 4.65 -19.34 -14.85
CA ARG A 269 3.76 -18.92 -13.75
C ARG A 269 3.22 -17.51 -13.97
N GLN A 270 4.02 -16.61 -14.52
CA GLN A 270 3.59 -15.26 -14.85
C GLN A 270 2.47 -15.27 -15.90
N HIS A 271 2.58 -16.09 -16.97
CA HIS A 271 1.53 -16.21 -17.98
C HIS A 271 0.23 -16.78 -17.40
N ILE A 272 0.34 -17.77 -16.51
CA ILE A 272 -0.83 -18.32 -15.81
C ILE A 272 -1.49 -17.24 -14.93
N ALA A 273 -0.69 -16.47 -14.20
CA ALA A 273 -1.19 -15.38 -13.36
C ALA A 273 -1.93 -14.30 -14.18
N ILE A 274 -1.40 -13.95 -15.34
CA ILE A 274 -2.04 -13.03 -16.31
C ILE A 274 -3.39 -13.60 -16.78
N LEU A 275 -3.41 -14.85 -17.24
CA LEU A 275 -4.63 -15.52 -17.69
C LEU A 275 -5.71 -15.54 -16.60
N PHE A 276 -5.35 -15.89 -15.38
CA PHE A 276 -6.29 -15.92 -14.26
C PHE A 276 -6.80 -14.52 -13.92
N THR A 277 -5.94 -13.51 -13.97
CA THR A 277 -6.34 -12.12 -13.72
C THR A 277 -7.33 -11.63 -14.77
N ILE A 278 -7.08 -11.91 -16.06
CA ILE A 278 -7.99 -11.51 -17.15
C ILE A 278 -9.29 -12.30 -17.09
N TYR A 279 -9.25 -13.57 -16.70
CA TYR A 279 -10.44 -14.38 -16.50
C TYR A 279 -11.32 -13.82 -15.37
N ASP A 280 -10.75 -13.43 -14.23
CA ASP A 280 -11.51 -12.81 -13.13
C ASP A 280 -12.15 -11.48 -13.57
N LEU A 281 -11.42 -10.69 -14.38
CA LEU A 281 -11.97 -9.47 -14.97
C LEU A 281 -13.08 -9.78 -15.98
N PHE A 282 -12.95 -10.80 -16.79
CA PHE A 282 -13.99 -11.23 -17.73
C PHE A 282 -15.26 -11.68 -17.00
N VAL A 283 -15.12 -12.46 -15.93
CA VAL A 283 -16.28 -12.88 -15.11
C VAL A 283 -17.03 -11.66 -14.53
N SER A 284 -16.31 -10.66 -14.10
CA SER A 284 -16.90 -9.44 -13.51
C SER A 284 -17.35 -8.41 -14.55
N TYR A 285 -16.68 -8.34 -15.70
CA TYR A 285 -16.86 -7.34 -16.75
C TYR A 285 -16.79 -7.96 -18.15
N PRO A 286 -17.71 -8.85 -18.51
CA PRO A 286 -17.62 -9.66 -19.74
C PRO A 286 -17.56 -8.82 -21.02
N GLU A 287 -18.29 -7.70 -21.07
CA GLU A 287 -18.31 -6.80 -22.23
C GLU A 287 -16.96 -6.14 -22.51
N ASN A 288 -16.18 -5.89 -21.44
CA ASN A 288 -14.91 -5.19 -21.55
C ASN A 288 -13.71 -6.13 -21.78
N PHE A 289 -13.79 -7.39 -21.32
CA PHE A 289 -12.63 -8.29 -21.28
C PHE A 289 -12.77 -9.58 -22.10
N ARG A 290 -13.89 -9.78 -22.79
CA ARG A 290 -14.09 -10.98 -23.62
C ARG A 290 -13.03 -11.13 -24.72
N GLU A 291 -12.82 -10.08 -25.50
CA GLU A 291 -11.82 -10.09 -26.58
C GLU A 291 -10.41 -10.27 -26.01
N ARG A 292 -10.12 -9.59 -24.90
CA ARG A 292 -8.83 -9.69 -24.24
C ARG A 292 -8.55 -11.09 -23.72
N LEU A 293 -9.55 -11.76 -23.16
CA LEU A 293 -9.42 -13.15 -22.70
C LEU A 293 -9.14 -14.08 -23.86
N ILE A 294 -9.87 -13.95 -24.99
CA ILE A 294 -9.65 -14.73 -26.19
C ILE A 294 -8.22 -14.53 -26.71
N GLU A 295 -7.80 -13.27 -26.85
CA GLU A 295 -6.44 -12.92 -27.31
C GLU A 295 -5.35 -13.57 -26.47
N GLU A 296 -5.46 -13.53 -25.15
CA GLU A 296 -4.45 -14.14 -24.25
C GLU A 296 -4.52 -15.67 -24.23
N CYS A 297 -5.72 -16.25 -24.33
CA CYS A 297 -5.88 -17.69 -24.48
C CYS A 297 -5.25 -18.19 -25.78
N ASP A 298 -5.45 -17.49 -26.90
CA ASP A 298 -4.88 -17.84 -28.20
C ASP A 298 -3.35 -17.73 -28.19
N LYS A 299 -2.78 -16.67 -27.57
CA LYS A 299 -1.33 -16.54 -27.38
C LYS A 299 -0.74 -17.73 -26.63
N CYS A 300 -1.46 -18.23 -25.64
CA CYS A 300 -1.05 -19.38 -24.86
C CYS A 300 -1.45 -20.71 -25.50
N GLY A 301 -2.28 -20.71 -26.54
CA GLY A 301 -2.85 -21.89 -27.19
C GLY A 301 -3.74 -22.75 -26.28
N ILE A 302 -4.46 -22.07 -25.38
CA ILE A 302 -5.34 -22.69 -24.39
C ILE A 302 -6.78 -22.31 -24.75
N SER A 303 -7.73 -23.26 -24.71
CA SER A 303 -9.14 -22.92 -24.80
C SER A 303 -9.66 -22.28 -23.50
N ILE A 304 -10.73 -21.49 -23.61
CA ILE A 304 -11.38 -20.90 -22.42
C ILE A 304 -11.87 -22.02 -21.49
N ASP A 305 -12.40 -23.13 -22.01
CA ASP A 305 -12.84 -24.27 -21.19
C ASP A 305 -11.69 -24.90 -20.41
N ALA A 306 -10.52 -25.04 -21.05
CA ALA A 306 -9.32 -25.52 -20.38
C ALA A 306 -8.88 -24.53 -19.27
N LEU A 307 -8.94 -23.22 -19.53
CA LEU A 307 -8.63 -22.20 -18.52
C LEU A 307 -9.58 -22.28 -17.33
N ILE A 308 -10.88 -22.45 -17.56
CA ILE A 308 -11.89 -22.61 -16.51
C ILE A 308 -11.59 -23.85 -15.65
N ALA A 309 -11.30 -24.97 -16.28
CA ALA A 309 -10.93 -26.21 -15.58
C ALA A 309 -9.67 -25.99 -14.71
N PHE A 310 -8.67 -25.29 -15.24
CA PHE A 310 -7.46 -24.94 -14.49
C PHE A 310 -7.75 -24.06 -13.28
N ARG A 311 -8.57 -23.03 -13.48
CA ARG A 311 -8.91 -22.10 -12.41
C ARG A 311 -9.60 -22.81 -11.25
N LYS A 312 -10.50 -23.77 -11.59
CA LYS A 312 -11.17 -24.59 -10.60
C LYS A 312 -10.20 -25.46 -9.80
N HIS A 313 -9.32 -26.19 -10.47
CA HIS A 313 -8.30 -27.00 -9.78
C HIS A 313 -7.35 -26.16 -8.92
N TYR A 314 -6.96 -24.98 -9.41
CA TYR A 314 -6.15 -24.04 -8.63
C TYR A 314 -6.85 -23.66 -7.32
N GLU A 315 -8.16 -23.37 -7.35
CA GLU A 315 -8.93 -23.00 -6.15
C GLU A 315 -9.07 -24.18 -5.17
N GLU A 316 -9.28 -25.37 -5.66
CA GLU A 316 -9.35 -26.59 -4.85
C GLU A 316 -8.04 -26.79 -4.06
N ILE A 317 -6.89 -26.64 -4.73
CA ILE A 317 -5.58 -26.76 -4.10
C ILE A 317 -5.32 -25.59 -3.14
N LEU A 318 -5.60 -24.36 -3.56
CA LEU A 318 -5.39 -23.19 -2.73
C LEU A 318 -6.19 -23.25 -1.42
N THR A 319 -7.38 -23.86 -1.45
CA THR A 319 -8.22 -24.02 -0.26
C THR A 319 -7.54 -24.86 0.82
N GLN A 320 -6.71 -25.82 0.43
CA GLN A 320 -5.94 -26.67 1.35
C GLN A 320 -4.80 -25.90 2.03
N PHE A 321 -4.27 -24.84 1.39
CA PHE A 321 -3.09 -24.09 1.83
C PHE A 321 -3.37 -22.66 2.28
N LYS A 322 -4.62 -22.19 2.30
CA LYS A 322 -4.99 -20.77 2.51
C LYS A 322 -4.34 -20.11 3.71
N LYS A 323 -4.16 -20.82 4.82
CA LYS A 323 -3.58 -20.23 6.05
C LYS A 323 -2.08 -19.96 5.94
N GLU A 324 -1.35 -20.76 5.20
CA GLU A 324 0.11 -20.71 5.12
C GLU A 324 0.59 -19.72 4.05
N VAL A 325 -0.13 -19.61 2.94
CA VAL A 325 0.21 -18.75 1.79
C VAL A 325 0.06 -17.26 2.15
N TYR A 326 -0.97 -16.92 2.92
CA TYR A 326 -1.33 -15.52 3.20
C TYR A 326 -0.28 -14.76 4.02
N ASN A 327 0.53 -15.45 4.81
CA ASN A 327 1.28 -14.81 5.89
C ASN A 327 2.73 -14.45 5.59
N SER A 328 3.40 -15.13 4.69
CA SER A 328 4.86 -14.93 4.51
C SER A 328 5.25 -14.11 3.27
N ASN A 329 4.46 -14.19 2.19
CA ASN A 329 4.90 -13.65 0.90
C ASN A 329 4.39 -12.24 0.59
N TYR A 330 3.18 -11.86 1.04
CA TYR A 330 2.61 -10.57 0.67
C TYR A 330 3.25 -9.38 1.35
N LYS A 331 3.77 -9.55 2.57
CA LYS A 331 4.47 -8.47 3.28
C LYS A 331 5.73 -8.05 2.50
N SER A 332 6.56 -9.00 2.11
CA SER A 332 7.77 -8.72 1.33
C SER A 332 7.47 -8.04 0.00
N ILE A 333 6.38 -8.46 -0.69
CA ILE A 333 5.95 -7.83 -1.94
C ILE A 333 5.55 -6.36 -1.71
N ARG A 334 4.80 -6.07 -0.65
CA ARG A 334 4.39 -4.71 -0.31
C ARG A 334 5.58 -3.82 0.05
N ASP A 335 6.50 -4.33 0.85
CA ASP A 335 7.67 -3.59 1.27
C ASP A 335 8.54 -3.22 0.06
N ASN A 336 8.77 -4.15 -0.87
CA ASN A 336 9.48 -3.88 -2.12
C ASN A 336 8.74 -2.86 -3.00
N LYS A 337 7.42 -2.95 -3.10
CA LYS A 337 6.63 -1.99 -3.88
C LYS A 337 6.66 -0.59 -3.29
N LYS A 338 6.66 -0.45 -1.97
CA LYS A 338 6.78 0.85 -1.30
C LYS A 338 8.10 1.54 -1.62
N LEU A 339 9.22 0.80 -1.65
CA LEU A 339 10.53 1.35 -1.99
C LEU A 339 10.59 1.99 -3.39
N HIS A 340 9.81 1.49 -4.33
CA HIS A 340 9.83 1.94 -5.73
C HIS A 340 8.63 2.81 -6.12
N PHE A 341 7.73 3.11 -5.19
CA PHE A 341 6.49 3.81 -5.48
C PHE A 341 6.70 5.22 -6.04
N TRP A 342 7.75 5.90 -5.58
CA TRP A 342 8.05 7.30 -5.91
C TRP A 342 8.86 7.49 -7.18
N MET A 343 9.30 6.43 -7.79
CA MET A 343 9.96 6.55 -9.09
C MET A 343 8.96 7.12 -10.09
N ASN A 344 9.35 8.22 -10.75
CA ASN A 344 8.56 8.77 -11.85
C ASN A 344 8.53 7.75 -12.99
N SER A 345 7.47 6.97 -13.03
CA SER A 345 7.31 5.87 -13.99
C SER A 345 6.40 6.22 -15.16
N GLY A 346 5.85 7.45 -15.20
CA GLY A 346 4.82 7.84 -16.17
C GLY A 346 3.50 7.07 -15.99
N THR A 347 3.22 6.57 -14.80
CA THR A 347 2.07 5.70 -14.52
C THR A 347 1.21 6.26 -13.39
N ILE A 348 -0.08 5.89 -13.40
CA ILE A 348 -0.99 6.18 -12.28
C ILE A 348 -0.49 5.49 -11.02
N LYS A 349 -0.54 6.21 -9.90
CA LYS A 349 -0.18 5.72 -8.57
C LYS A 349 -1.43 5.28 -7.80
N ILE A 350 -1.34 4.15 -7.09
CA ILE A 350 -2.46 3.60 -6.31
C ILE A 350 -1.97 3.22 -4.92
N SER A 351 -2.64 3.74 -3.88
CA SER A 351 -2.27 3.46 -2.49
C SER A 351 -3.48 3.50 -1.55
N THR A 352 -3.34 2.90 -0.38
CA THR A 352 -4.25 3.20 0.73
C THR A 352 -3.86 4.52 1.39
N ILE A 353 -4.84 5.21 1.99
CA ILE A 353 -4.60 6.45 2.74
C ILE A 353 -3.53 6.24 3.81
N ASN A 354 -3.62 5.14 4.58
CA ASN A 354 -2.64 4.83 5.62
C ASN A 354 -1.22 4.61 5.09
N SER A 355 -1.07 4.00 3.91
CA SER A 355 0.25 3.77 3.32
C SER A 355 0.79 5.02 2.62
N PHE A 356 -0.08 5.97 2.29
CA PHE A 356 0.28 7.21 1.61
C PHE A 356 0.57 8.37 2.59
N LYS A 357 0.22 8.22 3.88
CA LYS A 357 0.49 9.25 4.89
C LYS A 357 1.96 9.69 4.87
N GLY A 358 2.20 10.98 4.90
CA GLY A 358 3.55 11.58 4.80
C GLY A 358 4.06 11.78 3.37
N TRP A 359 3.32 11.37 2.34
CA TRP A 359 3.67 11.54 0.94
C TRP A 359 2.81 12.59 0.24
N GLU A 360 3.29 13.07 -0.91
CA GLU A 360 2.62 14.09 -1.70
C GLU A 360 2.36 13.61 -3.14
N SER A 361 1.31 14.17 -3.74
CA SER A 361 1.03 14.07 -5.17
C SER A 361 0.61 15.43 -5.70
N GLU A 362 1.04 15.77 -6.88
CA GLU A 362 0.63 17.02 -7.56
C GLU A 362 -0.85 17.01 -7.98
#